data_45ae8a52b0eb74f891b2edd3655fbf5e
#
_entry.id   45ae8a52b0eb74f891b2edd3655fbf5e
#
_cell.length_a   1.000
_cell.length_b   1.000
_cell.length_c   1.000
_cell.angle_alpha   90.00
_cell.angle_beta   90.00
_cell.angle_gamma   90.00
#
_symmetry.space_group_name_H-M   'P 1'
#
loop_
_entity.id
_entity.type
_entity.pdbx_description
1 polymer ?
#
loop_
_entity_poly.entity_id
_entity_poly.type
_entity_poly.pdbx_seq_one_letter_code
_entity_poly.pdbx_strand_id
1 'polypeptide(L)'
;MTNTKWLLAGVLMFAAFGVAFSQDAPKYTYVEAGYIDFDPEGGLSDDGWFAGGSINLFKNFHLAAEYDDVGDYTFWNAGGGWHGLLGEKADLFAEAMWNDVQVDGSDFSDDGYEVAGGVRWKLAKWLELKGKVTWVDYSESGDDTALEIQALFLLMNDRLGLGAAWETADADTLRAFARFNFGQ
;
A
#
# COMPACT_ATOMS: atom_id res chain seq x y z
N MET A 1 28.75 2.64 4.67
CA MET A 1 28.39 2.11 3.33
C MET A 1 27.94 0.66 3.53
N THR A 2 26.69 0.46 3.83
CA THR A 2 26.08 -0.84 4.11
C THR A 2 25.49 -1.40 2.82
N ASN A 3 25.78 -2.67 2.54
CA ASN A 3 25.45 -3.36 1.28
C ASN A 3 23.93 -3.58 1.10
N THR A 4 23.21 -2.60 0.62
CA THR A 4 21.76 -2.66 0.28
C THR A 4 21.45 -3.62 -0.90
N LYS A 5 22.46 -4.10 -1.59
CA LYS A 5 22.31 -4.96 -2.79
C LYS A 5 21.75 -6.37 -2.53
N TRP A 6 21.68 -6.81 -1.29
CA TRP A 6 21.18 -8.15 -0.94
C TRP A 6 19.70 -8.21 -0.60
N LEU A 7 19.04 -7.07 -0.30
CA LEU A 7 17.60 -7.02 -0.04
C LEU A 7 16.77 -7.21 -1.30
N LEU A 8 17.22 -6.67 -2.42
CA LEU A 8 16.53 -6.83 -3.73
C LEU A 8 16.57 -8.28 -4.26
N ALA A 9 17.57 -9.07 -3.92
CA ALA A 9 17.68 -10.46 -4.37
C ALA A 9 16.70 -11.40 -3.63
N GLY A 10 16.24 -11.05 -2.44
CA GLY A 10 15.33 -11.86 -1.64
C GLY A 10 13.87 -11.83 -2.14
N VAL A 11 13.43 -10.72 -2.70
CA VAL A 11 12.03 -10.53 -3.13
C VAL A 11 11.72 -11.25 -4.45
N LEU A 12 12.71 -11.41 -5.32
CA LEU A 12 12.53 -12.02 -6.66
C LEU A 12 12.47 -13.56 -6.67
N MET A 13 12.74 -14.25 -5.58
CA MET A 13 12.85 -15.73 -5.59
C MET A 13 11.54 -16.49 -5.26
N PHE A 14 10.45 -15.81 -4.90
CA PHE A 14 9.20 -16.47 -4.50
C PHE A 14 8.11 -16.55 -5.59
N ALA A 15 8.37 -16.09 -6.81
CA ALA A 15 7.36 -16.01 -7.89
C ALA A 15 6.91 -17.32 -8.55
N ALA A 16 7.33 -18.50 -8.06
CA ALA A 16 7.15 -19.77 -8.77
C ALA A 16 6.09 -20.73 -8.19
N PHE A 17 5.36 -20.38 -7.14
CA PHE A 17 4.36 -21.29 -6.58
C PHE A 17 2.97 -20.99 -7.13
N GLY A 18 2.50 -21.86 -8.04
CA GLY A 18 1.12 -21.85 -8.51
C GLY A 18 0.16 -22.27 -7.40
N VAL A 19 -0.65 -21.35 -6.89
CA VAL A 19 -1.53 -21.57 -5.74
C VAL A 19 -3.00 -21.54 -6.17
N ALA A 20 -3.79 -22.44 -5.61
CA ALA A 20 -5.24 -22.50 -5.79
C ALA A 20 -5.93 -21.33 -5.08
N PHE A 21 -6.95 -20.72 -5.70
CA PHE A 21 -7.74 -19.68 -5.04
C PHE A 21 -8.54 -20.28 -3.87
N SER A 22 -8.36 -19.71 -2.69
CA SER A 22 -9.25 -19.95 -1.55
C SER A 22 -10.33 -18.86 -1.53
N GLN A 23 -11.56 -19.21 -1.18
CA GLN A 23 -12.65 -18.24 -0.94
C GLN A 23 -12.35 -17.29 0.24
N ASP A 24 -11.36 -17.62 1.04
CA ASP A 24 -10.96 -16.87 2.23
C ASP A 24 -9.71 -15.99 2.02
N ALA A 25 -9.19 -15.89 0.80
CA ALA A 25 -8.03 -15.05 0.48
C ALA A 25 -8.37 -13.54 0.48
N PRO A 26 -7.37 -12.66 0.75
CA PRO A 26 -7.52 -11.23 0.58
C PRO A 26 -7.95 -10.83 -0.84
N LYS A 27 -8.76 -9.77 -0.97
CA LYS A 27 -9.27 -9.30 -2.26
C LYS A 27 -8.41 -8.15 -2.79
N TYR A 28 -8.14 -8.19 -4.11
CA TYR A 28 -7.35 -7.18 -4.82
C TYR A 28 -8.18 -6.35 -5.82
N THR A 29 -9.51 -6.42 -5.72
CA THR A 29 -10.39 -5.55 -6.50
C THR A 29 -11.26 -4.76 -5.54
N TYR A 30 -10.88 -3.50 -5.33
CA TYR A 30 -11.51 -2.63 -4.34
C TYR A 30 -11.32 -1.15 -4.70
N VAL A 31 -12.13 -0.31 -4.10
CA VAL A 31 -11.89 1.12 -3.91
C VAL A 31 -11.89 1.43 -2.43
N GLU A 32 -11.11 2.41 -2.02
CA GLU A 32 -11.08 2.89 -0.65
C GLU A 32 -10.91 4.40 -0.60
N ALA A 33 -11.38 5.00 0.47
CA ALA A 33 -11.16 6.40 0.76
C ALA A 33 -11.24 6.64 2.27
N GLY A 34 -10.57 7.66 2.73
CA GLY A 34 -10.53 7.94 4.16
C GLY A 34 -9.84 9.24 4.51
N TYR A 35 -9.63 9.37 5.79
CA TYR A 35 -8.87 10.42 6.44
C TYR A 35 -7.42 9.99 6.57
N ILE A 36 -6.50 10.94 6.43
CA ILE A 36 -5.07 10.79 6.63
C ILE A 36 -4.58 11.89 7.57
N ASP A 37 -3.75 11.53 8.53
CA ASP A 37 -3.00 12.40 9.42
C ASP A 37 -1.51 12.13 9.12
N PHE A 38 -0.78 13.18 8.81
CA PHE A 38 0.59 13.13 8.35
C PHE A 38 1.47 13.97 9.25
N ASP A 39 2.45 13.36 9.90
CA ASP A 39 3.36 13.98 10.86
C ASP A 39 4.81 13.85 10.38
N PRO A 40 5.32 14.80 9.58
CA PRO A 40 6.69 14.77 9.07
C PRO A 40 7.70 15.06 10.18
N GLU A 41 8.85 14.37 10.17
CA GLU A 41 9.90 14.59 11.16
C GLU A 41 10.40 16.05 11.16
N GLY A 42 10.18 16.74 12.27
CA GLY A 42 10.57 18.16 12.46
C GLY A 42 9.69 19.19 11.76
N GLY A 43 8.58 18.76 11.15
CA GLY A 43 7.55 19.61 10.54
C GLY A 43 6.37 19.92 11.46
N LEU A 44 5.30 20.42 10.87
CA LEU A 44 3.98 20.50 11.48
C LEU A 44 3.15 19.33 10.99
N SER A 45 2.34 18.77 11.86
CA SER A 45 1.36 17.75 11.50
C SER A 45 0.25 18.38 10.66
N ASP A 46 -0.08 17.73 9.54
CA ASP A 46 -1.16 18.11 8.64
C ASP A 46 -2.15 16.96 8.48
N ASP A 47 -3.38 17.29 8.16
CA ASP A 47 -4.42 16.30 7.91
C ASP A 47 -5.09 16.50 6.56
N GLY A 48 -5.72 15.43 6.07
CA GLY A 48 -6.34 15.45 4.77
C GLY A 48 -7.19 14.24 4.49
N TRP A 49 -7.32 13.93 3.23
CA TRP A 49 -8.07 12.77 2.76
C TRP A 49 -7.27 12.02 1.69
N PHE A 50 -7.61 10.76 1.53
CA PHE A 50 -7.08 9.96 0.43
C PHE A 50 -8.18 9.16 -0.26
N ALA A 51 -7.93 8.79 -1.49
CA ALA A 51 -8.75 7.85 -2.24
C ALA A 51 -7.85 6.98 -3.13
N GLY A 52 -8.12 5.69 -3.11
CA GLY A 52 -7.33 4.74 -3.88
C GLY A 52 -8.15 3.54 -4.30
N GLY A 53 -7.49 2.66 -5.02
CA GLY A 53 -8.11 1.41 -5.45
C GLY A 53 -7.17 0.48 -6.16
N SER A 54 -7.62 -0.74 -6.28
CA SER A 54 -6.91 -1.79 -6.98
C SER A 54 -7.88 -2.60 -7.84
N ILE A 55 -7.41 -3.10 -8.95
CA ILE A 55 -8.15 -4.01 -9.81
C ILE A 55 -7.30 -5.22 -10.17
N ASN A 56 -7.80 -6.40 -9.88
CA ASN A 56 -7.16 -7.64 -10.27
C ASN A 56 -7.33 -7.86 -11.79
N LEU A 57 -6.24 -7.89 -12.53
CA LEU A 57 -6.27 -8.08 -13.99
C LEU A 57 -6.23 -9.55 -14.39
N PHE A 58 -5.38 -10.32 -13.71
CA PHE A 58 -5.16 -11.74 -13.93
C PHE A 58 -5.06 -12.44 -12.59
N LYS A 59 -4.89 -13.76 -12.65
CA LYS A 59 -4.89 -14.62 -11.46
C LYS A 59 -4.05 -14.10 -10.28
N ASN A 60 -2.91 -13.48 -10.56
CA ASN A 60 -1.92 -13.08 -9.56
C ASN A 60 -1.39 -11.66 -9.78
N PHE A 61 -2.02 -10.85 -10.64
CA PHE A 61 -1.56 -9.51 -10.96
C PHE A 61 -2.69 -8.50 -10.80
N HIS A 62 -2.35 -7.36 -10.25
CA HIS A 62 -3.28 -6.23 -10.08
C HIS A 62 -2.63 -4.93 -10.51
N LEU A 63 -3.46 -3.95 -10.84
CA LEU A 63 -3.09 -2.55 -10.92
C LEU A 63 -3.64 -1.83 -9.70
N ALA A 64 -2.90 -0.82 -9.23
CA ALA A 64 -3.33 0.02 -8.13
C ALA A 64 -3.00 1.48 -8.43
N ALA A 65 -3.80 2.38 -7.87
CA ALA A 65 -3.55 3.81 -7.87
C ALA A 65 -4.12 4.42 -6.59
N GLU A 66 -3.46 5.48 -6.10
CA GLU A 66 -3.87 6.23 -4.91
C GLU A 66 -3.59 7.72 -5.12
N TYR A 67 -4.39 8.54 -4.52
CA TYR A 67 -4.30 9.99 -4.44
C TYR A 67 -4.48 10.43 -3.00
N ASP A 68 -3.54 11.22 -2.50
CA ASP A 68 -3.59 11.81 -1.17
C ASP A 68 -3.54 13.34 -1.29
N ASP A 69 -4.34 14.03 -0.49
CA ASP A 69 -4.43 15.49 -0.39
C ASP A 69 -4.31 15.85 1.09
N VAL A 70 -3.15 16.33 1.51
CA VAL A 70 -2.77 16.50 2.91
C VAL A 70 -2.06 17.83 3.12
N GLY A 71 -2.71 18.76 3.81
CA GLY A 71 -2.16 20.11 4.02
C GLY A 71 -1.87 20.80 2.70
N ASP A 72 -0.60 21.15 2.49
CA ASP A 72 -0.12 21.75 1.24
C ASP A 72 0.46 20.71 0.25
N TYR A 73 0.34 19.40 0.57
CA TYR A 73 0.92 18.32 -0.23
C TYR A 73 -0.14 17.54 -0.98
N THR A 74 0.16 17.23 -2.23
CA THR A 74 -0.60 16.30 -3.07
C THR A 74 0.30 15.16 -3.52
N PHE A 75 -0.13 13.91 -3.29
CA PHE A 75 0.61 12.71 -3.71
C PHE A 75 -0.22 11.91 -4.70
N TRP A 76 0.46 11.39 -5.73
CA TRP A 76 -0.10 10.44 -6.69
C TRP A 76 0.76 9.19 -6.76
N ASN A 77 0.13 8.03 -6.63
CA ASN A 77 0.78 6.75 -6.80
C ASN A 77 0.04 5.93 -7.84
N ALA A 78 0.74 5.33 -8.77
CA ALA A 78 0.13 4.44 -9.75
C ALA A 78 1.10 3.35 -10.20
N GLY A 79 0.62 2.12 -10.31
CA GLY A 79 1.46 1.01 -10.72
C GLY A 79 0.75 -0.32 -10.69
N GLY A 80 1.48 -1.37 -10.41
CA GLY A 80 0.92 -2.71 -10.34
C GLY A 80 1.74 -3.64 -9.48
N GLY A 81 1.16 -4.80 -9.19
CA GLY A 81 1.78 -5.77 -8.35
C GLY A 81 1.44 -7.20 -8.70
N TRP A 82 2.21 -8.07 -8.10
CA TRP A 82 1.99 -9.50 -8.06
C TRP A 82 1.56 -9.91 -6.65
N HIS A 83 0.64 -10.87 -6.56
CA HIS A 83 0.28 -11.51 -5.30
C HIS A 83 0.16 -13.02 -5.45
N GLY A 84 0.40 -13.73 -4.36
CA GLY A 84 0.31 -15.18 -4.33
C GLY A 84 0.04 -15.70 -2.94
N LEU A 85 -0.82 -16.73 -2.86
CA LEU A 85 -1.23 -17.31 -1.60
C LEU A 85 -0.06 -17.92 -0.82
N LEU A 86 0.02 -17.58 0.46
CA LEU A 86 0.84 -18.23 1.46
C LEU A 86 -0.08 -19.06 2.38
N GLY A 87 -0.46 -20.25 1.89
CA GLY A 87 -1.47 -21.09 2.55
C GLY A 87 -2.90 -20.71 2.16
N GLU A 88 -3.87 -20.86 3.07
CA GLU A 88 -5.30 -20.67 2.76
C GLU A 88 -5.82 -19.26 3.03
N LYS A 89 -5.14 -18.48 3.86
CA LYS A 89 -5.66 -17.22 4.44
C LYS A 89 -4.70 -16.04 4.32
N ALA A 90 -3.52 -16.25 3.81
CA ALA A 90 -2.51 -15.22 3.67
C ALA A 90 -2.00 -15.13 2.24
N ASP A 91 -1.67 -13.93 1.81
CA ASP A 91 -1.01 -13.64 0.55
C ASP A 91 0.32 -12.94 0.83
N LEU A 92 1.34 -13.32 0.06
CA LEU A 92 2.49 -12.47 -0.19
C LEU A 92 2.17 -11.57 -1.37
N PHE A 93 2.64 -10.33 -1.33
CA PHE A 93 2.55 -9.43 -2.46
C PHE A 93 3.85 -8.65 -2.67
N ALA A 94 4.05 -8.21 -3.90
CA ALA A 94 5.10 -7.29 -4.29
C ALA A 94 4.52 -6.30 -5.30
N GLU A 95 4.84 -5.02 -5.15
CA GLU A 95 4.31 -3.92 -5.94
C GLU A 95 5.45 -3.05 -6.45
N ALA A 96 5.26 -2.45 -7.62
CA ALA A 96 6.10 -1.40 -8.15
C ALA A 96 5.19 -0.27 -8.63
N MET A 97 5.43 0.93 -8.09
CA MET A 97 4.59 2.11 -8.30
C MET A 97 5.47 3.26 -8.80
N TRP A 98 4.87 4.14 -9.56
CA TRP A 98 5.38 5.47 -9.83
C TRP A 98 4.70 6.45 -8.89
N ASN A 99 5.47 7.36 -8.34
CA ASN A 99 5.03 8.37 -7.38
C ASN A 99 5.27 9.77 -7.95
N ASP A 100 4.38 10.68 -7.62
CA ASP A 100 4.50 12.11 -7.89
C ASP A 100 4.05 12.88 -6.65
N VAL A 101 4.85 13.86 -6.24
CA VAL A 101 4.59 14.73 -5.10
C VAL A 101 4.58 16.16 -5.58
N GLN A 102 3.56 16.90 -5.19
CA GLN A 102 3.41 18.32 -5.51
C GLN A 102 3.17 19.11 -4.23
N VAL A 103 3.69 20.35 -4.17
CA VAL A 103 3.46 21.26 -3.03
C VAL A 103 2.67 22.46 -3.51
N ASP A 104 1.49 22.65 -2.94
CA ASP A 104 0.59 23.74 -3.30
C ASP A 104 1.23 25.12 -3.08
N GLY A 105 1.05 25.99 -4.05
CA GLY A 105 1.60 27.37 -3.99
C GLY A 105 3.11 27.46 -4.23
N SER A 106 3.77 26.37 -4.59
CA SER A 106 5.17 26.32 -5.01
C SER A 106 5.31 25.72 -6.42
N ASP A 107 6.47 25.93 -7.05
CA ASP A 107 6.83 25.25 -8.31
C ASP A 107 7.52 23.90 -8.03
N PHE A 108 7.51 23.44 -6.76
CA PHE A 108 8.13 22.18 -6.38
C PHE A 108 7.23 20.99 -6.76
N SER A 109 7.81 20.08 -7.51
CA SER A 109 7.27 18.74 -7.74
C SER A 109 8.42 17.75 -7.80
N ASP A 110 8.24 16.57 -7.25
CA ASP A 110 9.23 15.50 -7.28
C ASP A 110 8.56 14.20 -7.71
N ASP A 111 9.21 13.45 -8.57
CA ASP A 111 8.73 12.15 -9.03
C ASP A 111 9.72 11.04 -8.67
N GLY A 112 9.21 9.83 -8.50
CA GLY A 112 10.01 8.72 -8.05
C GLY A 112 9.39 7.37 -8.35
N TYR A 113 10.08 6.35 -7.89
CA TYR A 113 9.65 4.96 -7.99
C TYR A 113 9.60 4.33 -6.61
N GLU A 114 8.56 3.55 -6.39
CA GLU A 114 8.36 2.76 -5.19
C GLU A 114 8.42 1.27 -5.52
N VAL A 115 9.08 0.51 -4.65
CA VAL A 115 8.99 -0.95 -4.63
C VAL A 115 8.58 -1.38 -3.23
N ALA A 116 7.48 -2.11 -3.15
CA ALA A 116 6.94 -2.59 -1.91
C ALA A 116 6.79 -4.11 -1.89
N GLY A 117 6.83 -4.67 -0.70
CA GLY A 117 6.54 -6.08 -0.46
C GLY A 117 5.92 -6.31 0.90
N GLY A 118 5.07 -7.31 1.00
CA GLY A 118 4.39 -7.53 2.25
C GLY A 118 3.53 -8.78 2.31
N VAL A 119 2.78 -8.86 3.39
CA VAL A 119 1.83 -9.94 3.66
C VAL A 119 0.47 -9.35 3.97
N ARG A 120 -0.57 -9.92 3.38
CA ARG A 120 -1.97 -9.71 3.79
C ARG A 120 -2.48 -11.01 4.37
N TRP A 121 -3.03 -10.96 5.56
CA TRP A 121 -3.47 -12.13 6.29
C TRP A 121 -4.91 -11.96 6.79
N LYS A 122 -5.81 -12.78 6.29
CA LYS A 122 -7.18 -12.88 6.79
C LYS A 122 -7.22 -13.74 8.06
N LEU A 123 -6.91 -13.08 9.17
CA LEU A 123 -6.81 -13.72 10.50
C LEU A 123 -8.13 -14.36 10.92
N ALA A 124 -9.24 -13.69 10.63
CA ALA A 124 -10.60 -14.16 10.85
C ALA A 124 -11.51 -13.71 9.68
N LYS A 125 -12.73 -14.26 9.58
CA LYS A 125 -13.71 -13.85 8.55
C LYS A 125 -14.04 -12.36 8.58
N TRP A 126 -13.83 -11.72 9.71
CA TRP A 126 -14.14 -10.31 9.95
C TRP A 126 -12.89 -9.43 10.12
N LEU A 127 -11.68 -10.01 10.04
CA LEU A 127 -10.42 -9.27 10.27
C LEU A 127 -9.34 -9.69 9.27
N GLU A 128 -8.84 -8.71 8.55
CA GLU A 128 -7.64 -8.80 7.72
C GLU A 128 -6.55 -7.88 8.31
N LEU A 129 -5.32 -8.36 8.33
CA LEU A 129 -4.13 -7.60 8.68
C LEU A 129 -3.22 -7.48 7.46
N LYS A 130 -2.54 -6.35 7.29
CA LYS A 130 -1.49 -6.16 6.29
C LYS A 130 -0.24 -5.62 6.98
N GLY A 131 0.91 -6.16 6.60
CA GLY A 131 2.23 -5.58 6.87
C GLY A 131 2.95 -5.37 5.55
N LYS A 132 3.48 -4.17 5.32
CA LYS A 132 4.16 -3.76 4.09
C LYS A 132 5.47 -3.06 4.44
N VAL A 133 6.52 -3.38 3.70
CA VAL A 133 7.76 -2.60 3.66
C VAL A 133 7.86 -1.99 2.28
N THR A 134 8.11 -0.70 2.24
CA THR A 134 8.23 0.11 1.03
C THR A 134 9.62 0.71 0.98
N TRP A 135 10.23 0.71 -0.17
CA TRP A 135 11.37 1.54 -0.52
C TRP A 135 10.96 2.46 -1.66
N VAL A 136 11.20 3.74 -1.48
CA VAL A 136 10.93 4.77 -2.48
C VAL A 136 12.23 5.51 -2.82
N ASP A 137 12.39 5.92 -4.07
CA ASP A 137 13.53 6.70 -4.56
C ASP A 137 12.97 7.86 -5.40
N TYR A 138 13.04 9.05 -4.84
CA TYR A 138 12.63 10.30 -5.49
C TYR A 138 13.80 10.94 -6.21
N SER A 139 13.53 11.61 -7.31
CA SER A 139 14.55 12.21 -8.20
C SER A 139 15.33 13.33 -7.52
N GLU A 140 14.70 14.12 -6.65
CA GLU A 140 15.30 15.27 -5.96
C GLU A 140 15.46 15.06 -4.46
N SER A 141 14.50 14.39 -3.79
CA SER A 141 14.47 14.23 -2.33
C SER A 141 15.28 13.04 -1.82
N GLY A 142 15.67 12.11 -2.71
CA GLY A 142 16.43 10.91 -2.34
C GLY A 142 15.58 9.71 -2.00
N ASP A 143 16.16 8.75 -1.28
CA ASP A 143 15.51 7.46 -0.98
C ASP A 143 15.07 7.37 0.48
N ASP A 144 13.94 6.70 0.70
CA ASP A 144 13.38 6.41 2.02
C ASP A 144 12.84 4.98 2.10
N THR A 145 12.66 4.50 3.33
CA THR A 145 12.09 3.18 3.62
C THR A 145 11.01 3.27 4.68
N ALA A 146 9.81 2.89 4.32
CA ALA A 146 8.63 2.89 5.19
C ALA A 146 8.24 1.49 5.65
N LEU A 147 7.65 1.40 6.84
CA LEU A 147 6.97 0.23 7.35
C LEU A 147 5.50 0.56 7.62
N GLU A 148 4.58 -0.16 6.99
CA GLU A 148 3.13 -0.01 7.21
C GLU A 148 2.56 -1.23 7.92
N ILE A 149 1.67 -0.97 8.87
CA ILE A 149 0.80 -1.98 9.50
C ILE A 149 -0.65 -1.51 9.36
N GLN A 150 -1.52 -2.40 8.83
CA GLN A 150 -2.94 -2.10 8.63
C GLN A 150 -3.81 -3.18 9.26
N ALA A 151 -4.93 -2.76 9.83
CA ALA A 151 -6.04 -3.63 10.22
C ALA A 151 -7.32 -3.23 9.48
N LEU A 152 -8.03 -4.22 8.94
CA LEU A 152 -9.27 -4.03 8.19
C LEU A 152 -10.36 -4.94 8.74
N PHE A 153 -11.42 -4.34 9.29
CA PHE A 153 -12.62 -5.04 9.74
C PHE A 153 -13.58 -5.26 8.57
N LEU A 154 -13.81 -6.52 8.23
CA LEU A 154 -14.61 -6.95 7.10
C LEU A 154 -16.07 -7.15 7.50
N LEU A 155 -16.97 -6.54 6.76
CA LEU A 155 -18.42 -6.56 6.96
C LEU A 155 -19.11 -7.02 5.66
N MET A 156 -20.40 -7.40 5.76
CA MET A 156 -21.25 -7.73 4.62
C MET A 156 -20.63 -8.77 3.66
N ASN A 157 -20.08 -9.86 4.21
CA ASN A 157 -19.36 -10.89 3.45
C ASN A 157 -18.20 -10.30 2.63
N ASP A 158 -17.33 -9.56 3.31
CA ASP A 158 -16.15 -8.91 2.75
C ASP A 158 -16.41 -7.82 1.69
N ARG A 159 -17.65 -7.37 1.53
CA ARG A 159 -17.94 -6.29 0.59
C ARG A 159 -17.58 -4.92 1.12
N LEU A 160 -17.70 -4.73 2.42
CA LEU A 160 -17.35 -3.48 3.08
C LEU A 160 -16.25 -3.76 4.11
N GLY A 161 -15.24 -2.91 4.17
CA GLY A 161 -14.21 -2.89 5.19
C GLY A 161 -14.14 -1.54 5.86
N LEU A 162 -13.87 -1.53 7.16
CA LEU A 162 -13.48 -0.33 7.91
C LEU A 162 -12.08 -0.57 8.45
N GLY A 163 -11.14 0.29 8.10
CA GLY A 163 -9.73 0.07 8.37
C GLY A 163 -9.03 1.22 9.03
N ALA A 164 -7.89 0.89 9.63
CA ALA A 164 -6.88 1.83 10.04
C ALA A 164 -5.50 1.30 9.64
N ALA A 165 -4.60 2.21 9.28
CA ALA A 165 -3.22 1.91 8.97
C ALA A 165 -2.32 2.93 9.66
N TRP A 166 -1.14 2.47 10.05
CA TRP A 166 -0.05 3.31 10.51
C TRP A 166 1.19 2.96 9.69
N GLU A 167 1.82 3.99 9.17
CA GLU A 167 3.07 3.89 8.41
C GLU A 167 4.12 4.77 9.07
N THR A 168 5.34 4.27 9.17
CA THR A 168 6.49 5.01 9.71
C THR A 168 7.62 5.02 8.69
N ALA A 169 8.18 6.20 8.48
CA ALA A 169 9.30 6.51 7.59
C ALA A 169 10.00 7.76 8.16
N ASP A 170 10.42 8.69 7.30
CA ASP A 170 10.80 10.06 7.70
C ASP A 170 9.56 10.88 8.14
N ALA A 171 8.36 10.37 7.92
CA ALA A 171 7.11 10.87 8.45
C ALA A 171 6.26 9.71 9.00
N ASP A 172 5.57 9.95 10.11
CA ASP A 172 4.54 9.06 10.61
C ASP A 172 3.20 9.40 9.94
N THR A 173 2.52 8.39 9.44
CA THR A 173 1.22 8.55 8.78
C THR A 173 0.19 7.65 9.43
N LEU A 174 -0.94 8.23 9.85
CA LEU A 174 -2.10 7.50 10.35
C LEU A 174 -3.27 7.64 9.38
N ARG A 175 -3.88 6.53 9.00
CA ARG A 175 -5.05 6.51 8.11
C ARG A 175 -6.23 5.82 8.76
N ALA A 176 -7.43 6.36 8.53
CA ALA A 176 -8.71 5.74 8.88
C ALA A 176 -9.62 5.74 7.65
N PHE A 177 -10.13 4.58 7.22
CA PHE A 177 -10.76 4.48 5.91
C PHE A 177 -11.90 3.47 5.84
N ALA A 178 -12.70 3.62 4.79
CA ALA A 178 -13.65 2.62 4.34
C ALA A 178 -13.18 2.05 3.00
N ARG A 179 -13.28 0.71 2.85
CA ARG A 179 -12.96 -0.03 1.63
C ARG A 179 -14.20 -0.75 1.12
N PHE A 180 -14.49 -0.64 -0.15
CA PHE A 180 -15.50 -1.41 -0.82
C PHE A 180 -14.87 -2.41 -1.78
N ASN A 181 -15.02 -3.70 -1.48
CA ASN A 181 -14.51 -4.78 -2.33
C ASN A 181 -15.58 -5.19 -3.35
N PHE A 182 -15.21 -5.31 -4.61
CA PHE A 182 -16.06 -5.78 -5.69
C PHE A 182 -15.30 -6.80 -6.55
N GLY A 183 -16.04 -7.62 -7.29
CA GLY A 183 -15.47 -8.77 -7.98
C GLY A 183 -15.33 -10.01 -7.08
N GLN A 184 -15.12 -11.14 -7.69
CA GLN A 184 -14.84 -12.44 -7.05
C GLN A 184 -13.34 -12.71 -7.07
#